data_4757d61eee38c25aa30b10799e05b6b6
#
_entry.id   4757d61eee38c25aa30b10799e05b6b6
#
_cell.length_a   1.000
_cell.length_b   1.000
_cell.length_c   1.000
_cell.angle_alpha   90.00
_cell.angle_beta   90.00
_cell.angle_gamma   90.00
#
_symmetry.space_group_name_H-M   'P 1'
#
loop_
_entity.id
_entity.type
_entity.pdbx_description
1 polymer ?
#
loop_
_entity_poly.entity_id
_entity_poly.type
_entity_poly.pdbx_seq_one_letter_code
_entity_poly.pdbx_strand_id
1 'polypeptide(L)'
;MSKNLKKITATAMLLALEVILSRFLSYSVWNSKIGFGFVAVALCAAFFGPVYALVLGGLADFLGALLFPIGPYFFGFTFTAMLTGLFFGLFLYKKTNALKIFICVFINQFLLGLVINSFWIHLLYGTPLGAVIVSRIPQALILLAVQFATILALNKLVVKRLKRIL
;
A
#
# COMPACT_ATOMS: atom_id res chain seq x y z
N MET A 1 13.60 25.03 -10.05
CA MET A 1 13.02 24.23 -8.94
C MET A 1 14.05 23.17 -8.56
N SER A 2 14.42 23.09 -7.28
CA SER A 2 15.44 22.12 -6.82
C SER A 2 14.92 20.67 -7.04
N LYS A 3 15.85 19.72 -7.23
CA LYS A 3 15.50 18.30 -7.43
C LYS A 3 14.66 17.74 -6.28
N ASN A 4 14.93 18.20 -5.05
CA ASN A 4 14.18 17.78 -3.87
C ASN A 4 12.74 18.32 -3.85
N LEU A 5 12.55 19.58 -4.27
CA LEU A 5 11.22 20.17 -4.34
C LEU A 5 10.31 19.43 -5.34
N LYS A 6 10.85 19.05 -6.51
CA LYS A 6 10.12 18.23 -7.50
C LYS A 6 9.67 16.89 -6.92
N LYS A 7 10.54 16.20 -6.14
CA LYS A 7 10.18 14.93 -5.49
C LYS A 7 9.09 15.11 -4.45
N ILE A 8 9.19 16.14 -3.60
CA ILE A 8 8.19 16.43 -2.57
C ILE A 8 6.83 16.73 -3.21
N THR A 9 6.79 17.61 -4.23
CA THR A 9 5.55 17.94 -4.95
C THR A 9 4.91 16.70 -5.58
N ALA A 10 5.70 15.88 -6.28
CA ALA A 10 5.20 14.66 -6.89
C ALA A 10 4.72 13.63 -5.83
N THR A 11 5.41 13.51 -4.71
CA THR A 11 4.96 12.66 -3.59
C THR A 11 3.65 13.17 -2.99
N ALA A 12 3.47 14.50 -2.85
CA ALA A 12 2.21 15.08 -2.39
C ALA A 12 1.05 14.82 -3.35
N MET A 13 1.29 14.87 -4.67
CA MET A 13 0.27 14.51 -5.66
C MET A 13 -0.10 13.03 -5.60
N LEU A 14 0.88 12.14 -5.41
CA LEU A 14 0.65 10.71 -5.24
C LEU A 14 -0.05 10.41 -3.90
N LEU A 15 0.20 11.20 -2.86
CA LEU A 15 -0.51 11.11 -1.58
C LEU A 15 -1.99 11.43 -1.75
N ALA A 16 -2.32 12.53 -2.43
CA ALA A 16 -3.71 12.86 -2.74
C ALA A 16 -4.39 11.76 -3.58
N LEU A 17 -3.70 11.24 -4.58
CA LEU A 17 -4.20 10.12 -5.40
C LEU A 17 -4.43 8.87 -4.55
N GLU A 18 -3.52 8.54 -3.63
CA GLU A 18 -3.69 7.39 -2.73
C GLU A 18 -4.93 7.53 -1.87
N VAL A 19 -5.12 8.69 -1.22
CA VAL A 19 -6.31 8.95 -0.39
C VAL A 19 -7.59 8.79 -1.23
N ILE A 20 -7.63 9.31 -2.45
CA ILE A 20 -8.78 9.15 -3.36
C ILE A 20 -9.00 7.67 -3.69
N LEU A 21 -7.97 6.96 -4.13
CA LEU A 21 -8.09 5.55 -4.51
C LEU A 21 -8.45 4.64 -3.32
N SER A 22 -7.96 4.97 -2.13
CA SER A 22 -8.18 4.15 -0.93
C SER A 22 -9.52 4.44 -0.24
N ARG A 23 -10.12 5.61 -0.45
CA ARG A 23 -11.37 6.00 0.21
C ARG A 23 -12.58 5.96 -0.73
N PHE A 24 -12.43 6.39 -1.96
CA PHE A 24 -13.53 6.48 -2.92
C PHE A 24 -13.57 5.29 -3.91
N LEU A 25 -12.41 4.73 -4.27
CA LEU A 25 -12.30 3.58 -5.16
C LEU A 25 -11.91 2.31 -4.39
N SER A 26 -12.53 2.10 -3.25
CA SER A 26 -12.35 0.89 -2.45
C SER A 26 -13.69 0.35 -1.99
N TYR A 27 -13.78 -0.98 -1.98
CA TYR A 27 -14.93 -1.70 -1.42
C TYR A 27 -14.55 -2.24 -0.05
N SER A 28 -15.26 -1.83 0.98
CA SER A 28 -15.03 -2.26 2.35
C SER A 28 -16.24 -3.02 2.87
N VAL A 29 -16.01 -4.24 3.35
CA VAL A 29 -17.01 -5.06 4.03
C VAL A 29 -16.46 -5.47 5.37
N TRP A 30 -17.06 -4.96 6.44
CA TRP A 30 -16.70 -5.23 7.81
C TRP A 30 -15.19 -5.15 8.06
N ASN A 31 -14.48 -6.30 8.13
CA ASN A 31 -13.06 -6.39 8.42
C ASN A 31 -12.15 -6.51 7.17
N SER A 32 -12.74 -6.42 5.98
CA SER A 32 -12.05 -6.64 4.70
C SER A 32 -12.18 -5.41 3.80
N LYS A 33 -11.06 -4.97 3.23
CA LYS A 33 -11.02 -3.83 2.32
C LYS A 33 -10.27 -4.19 1.03
N ILE A 34 -10.93 -4.03 -0.10
CA ILE A 34 -10.34 -4.19 -1.42
C ILE A 34 -10.28 -2.81 -2.07
N GLY A 35 -9.10 -2.30 -2.39
CA GLY A 35 -8.93 -0.97 -2.96
C GLY A 35 -7.64 -0.85 -3.78
N PHE A 36 -7.53 0.24 -4.52
CA PHE A 36 -6.42 0.50 -5.44
C PHE A 36 -5.38 1.51 -4.93
N GLY A 37 -5.45 1.92 -3.66
CA GLY A 37 -4.48 2.86 -3.07
C GLY A 37 -3.02 2.41 -3.20
N PHE A 38 -2.77 1.10 -3.18
CA PHE A 38 -1.44 0.53 -3.39
C PHE A 38 -0.75 0.98 -4.70
N VAL A 39 -1.53 1.38 -5.72
CA VAL A 39 -1.00 1.88 -7.00
C VAL A 39 -0.15 3.13 -6.79
N ALA A 40 -0.67 4.11 -6.06
CA ALA A 40 0.04 5.35 -5.78
C ALA A 40 1.29 5.12 -4.91
N VAL A 41 1.17 4.24 -3.90
CA VAL A 41 2.31 3.84 -3.05
C VAL A 41 3.39 3.13 -3.87
N ALA A 42 3.02 2.19 -4.75
CA ALA A 42 3.95 1.46 -5.61
C ALA A 42 4.66 2.38 -6.63
N LEU A 43 3.95 3.36 -7.20
CA LEU A 43 4.55 4.37 -8.08
C LEU A 43 5.53 5.25 -7.30
N CYS A 44 5.16 5.77 -6.13
CA CYS A 44 6.06 6.52 -5.27
C CYS A 44 7.32 5.71 -4.94
N ALA A 45 7.14 4.46 -4.55
CA ALA A 45 8.22 3.52 -4.25
C ALA A 45 9.17 3.33 -5.43
N ALA A 46 8.64 3.12 -6.64
CA ALA A 46 9.42 2.87 -7.83
C ALA A 46 10.24 4.10 -8.30
N PHE A 47 9.71 5.31 -8.11
CA PHE A 47 10.38 6.55 -8.56
C PHE A 47 11.24 7.20 -7.49
N PHE A 48 10.77 7.26 -6.24
CA PHE A 48 11.40 8.05 -5.19
C PHE A 48 12.07 7.21 -4.09
N GLY A 49 11.77 5.91 -4.03
CA GLY A 49 12.42 4.97 -3.13
C GLY A 49 11.69 4.75 -1.79
N PRO A 50 12.34 3.97 -0.88
CA PRO A 50 11.66 3.44 0.31
C PRO A 50 11.24 4.52 1.31
N VAL A 51 12.05 5.55 1.53
CA VAL A 51 11.75 6.61 2.52
C VAL A 51 10.51 7.41 2.10
N TYR A 52 10.43 7.82 0.84
CA TYR A 52 9.25 8.56 0.34
C TYR A 52 7.98 7.71 0.35
N ALA A 53 8.09 6.42 0.00
CA ALA A 53 6.95 5.51 0.00
C ALA A 53 6.47 5.17 1.43
N LEU A 54 7.40 5.04 2.39
CA LEU A 54 7.08 4.88 3.81
C LEU A 54 6.28 6.07 4.33
N VAL A 55 6.79 7.30 4.11
CA VAL A 55 6.14 8.53 4.54
C VAL A 55 4.78 8.70 3.86
N LEU A 56 4.70 8.42 2.55
CA LEU A 56 3.44 8.48 1.81
C LEU A 56 2.41 7.51 2.38
N GLY A 57 2.78 6.24 2.60
CA GLY A 57 1.88 5.23 3.16
C GLY A 57 1.33 5.62 4.53
N GLY A 58 2.20 6.10 5.43
CA GLY A 58 1.79 6.55 6.76
C GLY A 58 0.89 7.78 6.72
N LEU A 59 1.27 8.81 5.96
CA LEU A 59 0.47 10.03 5.84
C LEU A 59 -0.87 9.76 5.14
N ALA A 60 -0.91 8.90 4.13
CA ALA A 60 -2.14 8.56 3.43
C ALA A 60 -3.14 7.84 4.33
N ASP A 61 -2.68 6.89 5.13
CA ASP A 61 -3.54 6.21 6.09
C ASP A 61 -4.03 7.17 7.18
N PHE A 62 -3.11 7.95 7.78
CA PHE A 62 -3.44 8.92 8.82
C PHE A 62 -4.43 9.99 8.33
N LEU A 63 -4.12 10.68 7.22
CA LEU A 63 -5.00 11.70 6.65
C LEU A 63 -6.32 11.10 6.16
N GLY A 64 -6.27 9.91 5.55
CA GLY A 64 -7.45 9.20 5.12
C GLY A 64 -8.36 8.84 6.30
N ALA A 65 -7.82 8.41 7.42
CA ALA A 65 -8.58 8.10 8.62
C ALA A 65 -9.16 9.36 9.29
N LEU A 66 -8.42 10.47 9.26
CA LEU A 66 -8.86 11.75 9.84
C LEU A 66 -9.95 12.43 9.00
N LEU A 67 -9.75 12.50 7.68
CA LEU A 67 -10.66 13.23 6.77
C LEU A 67 -11.88 12.39 6.36
N PHE A 68 -11.72 11.07 6.23
CA PHE A 68 -12.76 10.14 5.75
C PHE A 68 -12.78 8.89 6.65
N PRO A 69 -13.23 8.99 7.91
CA PRO A 69 -13.23 7.87 8.84
C PRO A 69 -14.20 6.78 8.37
N ILE A 70 -13.72 5.53 8.29
CA ILE A 70 -14.53 4.33 8.00
C ILE A 70 -14.78 3.56 9.31
N GLY A 71 -13.97 3.80 10.34
CA GLY A 71 -14.04 3.17 11.66
C GLY A 71 -13.15 3.91 12.65
N PRO A 72 -13.01 3.40 13.89
CA PRO A 72 -12.15 4.02 14.89
C PRO A 72 -10.69 3.98 14.41
N TYR A 73 -10.01 5.13 14.54
CA TYR A 73 -8.59 5.23 14.21
C TYR A 73 -7.75 4.41 15.17
N PHE A 74 -6.82 3.63 14.64
CA PHE A 74 -5.82 2.90 15.42
C PHE A 74 -4.45 3.01 14.75
N PHE A 75 -3.47 3.49 15.50
CA PHE A 75 -2.12 3.76 15.00
C PHE A 75 -1.43 2.53 14.40
N GLY A 76 -1.79 1.32 14.84
CA GLY A 76 -1.26 0.07 14.27
C GLY A 76 -1.49 -0.06 12.76
N PHE A 77 -2.63 0.41 12.24
CA PHE A 77 -2.89 0.40 10.79
C PHE A 77 -1.98 1.37 10.05
N THR A 78 -1.77 2.57 10.59
CA THR A 78 -0.83 3.54 10.04
C THR A 78 0.60 3.00 10.02
N PHE A 79 1.02 2.33 11.10
CA PHE A 79 2.31 1.66 11.15
C PHE A 79 2.45 0.57 10.07
N THR A 80 1.42 -0.24 9.87
CA THR A 80 1.40 -1.25 8.80
C THR A 80 1.44 -0.61 7.41
N ALA A 81 0.75 0.52 7.21
CA ALA A 81 0.79 1.27 5.95
C ALA A 81 2.19 1.86 5.67
N MET A 82 2.90 2.34 6.70
CA MET A 82 4.30 2.74 6.59
C MET A 82 5.19 1.57 6.17
N LEU A 83 5.06 0.42 6.81
CA LEU A 83 5.81 -0.79 6.44
C LEU A 83 5.50 -1.25 5.02
N THR A 84 4.24 -1.20 4.58
CA THR A 84 3.83 -1.49 3.20
C THR A 84 4.59 -0.61 2.21
N GLY A 85 4.64 0.70 2.45
CA GLY A 85 5.40 1.65 1.65
C GLY A 85 6.90 1.33 1.63
N LEU A 86 7.46 1.01 2.80
CA LEU A 86 8.87 0.63 2.93
C LEU A 86 9.21 -0.62 2.09
N PHE A 87 8.44 -1.69 2.22
CA PHE A 87 8.66 -2.91 1.45
C PHE A 87 8.50 -2.67 -0.06
N PHE A 88 7.46 -1.95 -0.50
CA PHE A 88 7.38 -1.56 -1.90
C PHE A 88 8.64 -0.81 -2.34
N GLY A 89 9.15 0.14 -1.54
CA GLY A 89 10.36 0.88 -1.86
C GLY A 89 11.61 0.01 -1.96
N LEU A 90 11.80 -0.93 -1.04
CA LEU A 90 12.94 -1.83 -1.05
C LEU A 90 12.97 -2.73 -2.29
N PHE A 91 11.80 -3.22 -2.73
CA PHE A 91 11.70 -4.17 -3.84
C PHE A 91 11.53 -3.50 -5.21
N LEU A 92 10.88 -2.32 -5.29
CA LEU A 92 10.50 -1.69 -6.57
C LEU A 92 11.43 -0.56 -7.02
N TYR A 93 12.26 0.02 -6.14
CA TYR A 93 13.00 1.25 -6.42
C TYR A 93 14.06 1.11 -7.51
N LYS A 94 14.90 0.08 -7.48
CA LYS A 94 16.01 -0.10 -8.43
C LYS A 94 15.63 -1.02 -9.57
N LYS A 95 16.42 -2.08 -9.79
CA LYS A 95 16.14 -3.11 -10.79
C LYS A 95 15.05 -4.05 -10.28
N THR A 96 13.90 -4.04 -10.91
CA THR A 96 12.74 -4.83 -10.55
C THR A 96 12.46 -5.88 -11.62
N ASN A 97 12.18 -7.11 -11.20
CA ASN A 97 11.72 -8.21 -12.03
C ASN A 97 10.41 -8.80 -11.47
N ALA A 98 9.75 -9.68 -12.22
CA ALA A 98 8.49 -10.27 -11.82
C ALA A 98 8.57 -11.01 -10.48
N LEU A 99 9.68 -11.72 -10.21
CA LEU A 99 9.87 -12.45 -8.96
C LEU A 99 9.95 -11.50 -7.75
N LYS A 100 10.67 -10.38 -7.86
CA LYS A 100 10.74 -9.36 -6.80
C LYS A 100 9.38 -8.73 -6.53
N ILE A 101 8.60 -8.46 -7.58
CA ILE A 101 7.23 -7.95 -7.44
C ILE A 101 6.37 -8.98 -6.71
N PHE A 102 6.44 -10.25 -7.10
CA PHE A 102 5.67 -11.31 -6.45
C PHE A 102 6.01 -11.45 -4.97
N ILE A 103 7.30 -11.54 -4.61
CA ILE A 103 7.75 -11.63 -3.22
C ILE A 103 7.29 -10.41 -2.41
N CYS A 104 7.42 -9.22 -2.98
CA CYS A 104 6.99 -7.99 -2.32
C CYS A 104 5.49 -7.99 -2.03
N VAL A 105 4.67 -8.31 -3.03
CA VAL A 105 3.22 -8.36 -2.87
C VAL A 105 2.81 -9.48 -1.91
N PHE A 106 3.48 -10.63 -1.97
CA PHE A 106 3.24 -11.73 -1.04
C PHE A 106 3.50 -11.32 0.42
N ILE A 107 4.65 -10.69 0.72
CA ILE A 107 4.96 -10.18 2.05
C ILE A 107 3.90 -9.15 2.48
N ASN A 108 3.55 -8.20 1.62
CA ASN A 108 2.55 -7.18 1.94
C ASN A 108 1.16 -7.78 2.22
N GLN A 109 0.73 -8.79 1.46
CA GLN A 109 -0.61 -9.37 1.65
C GLN A 109 -0.68 -10.36 2.80
N PHE A 110 0.32 -11.25 2.93
CA PHE A 110 0.26 -12.29 3.95
C PHE A 110 0.84 -11.83 5.30
N LEU A 111 2.04 -11.23 5.32
CA LEU A 111 2.63 -10.81 6.58
C LEU A 111 1.95 -9.53 7.11
N LEU A 112 1.90 -8.46 6.34
CA LEU A 112 1.35 -7.20 6.80
C LEU A 112 -0.18 -7.19 6.78
N GLY A 113 -0.79 -7.57 5.66
CA GLY A 113 -2.23 -7.51 5.46
C GLY A 113 -2.99 -8.58 6.26
N LEU A 114 -2.57 -9.84 6.19
CA LEU A 114 -3.29 -10.92 6.84
C LEU A 114 -2.89 -11.07 8.32
N VAL A 115 -1.59 -11.16 8.64
CA VAL A 115 -1.16 -11.44 10.02
C VAL A 115 -1.20 -10.17 10.87
N ILE A 116 -0.44 -9.14 10.53
CA ILE A 116 -0.30 -7.94 11.36
C ILE A 116 -1.61 -7.16 11.46
N ASN A 117 -2.31 -6.93 10.37
CA ASN A 117 -3.59 -6.21 10.43
C ASN A 117 -4.68 -7.02 11.16
N SER A 118 -4.67 -8.35 11.08
CA SER A 118 -5.61 -9.17 11.87
C SER A 118 -5.30 -9.11 13.36
N PHE A 119 -4.03 -9.02 13.74
CA PHE A 119 -3.62 -8.80 15.12
C PHE A 119 -4.12 -7.44 15.64
N TRP A 120 -4.03 -6.37 14.85
CA TRP A 120 -4.59 -5.06 15.23
C TRP A 120 -6.11 -5.10 15.38
N ILE A 121 -6.82 -5.81 14.51
CA ILE A 121 -8.28 -6.00 14.61
C ILE A 121 -8.63 -6.77 15.88
N HIS A 122 -7.88 -7.81 16.21
CA HIS A 122 -8.05 -8.56 17.46
C HIS A 122 -7.89 -7.64 18.67
N LEU A 123 -6.83 -6.82 18.73
CA LEU A 123 -6.61 -5.88 19.82
C LEU A 123 -7.70 -4.82 19.93
N LEU A 124 -8.18 -4.31 18.80
CA LEU A 124 -9.15 -3.21 18.79
C LEU A 124 -10.57 -3.64 19.12
N TYR A 125 -10.99 -4.83 18.64
CA TYR A 125 -12.36 -5.29 18.74
C TYR A 125 -12.53 -6.51 19.66
N GLY A 126 -11.47 -7.08 20.24
CA GLY A 126 -11.53 -8.27 21.08
C GLY A 126 -11.98 -9.55 20.35
N THR A 127 -12.00 -9.54 19.01
CA THR A 127 -12.47 -10.69 18.21
C THR A 127 -11.43 -11.81 18.20
N PRO A 128 -11.83 -13.10 18.18
CA PRO A 128 -10.88 -14.21 18.14
C PRO A 128 -9.94 -14.12 16.92
N LEU A 129 -8.62 -14.10 17.14
CA LEU A 129 -7.61 -13.89 16.09
C LEU A 129 -7.73 -14.90 14.95
N GLY A 130 -7.97 -16.19 15.27
CA GLY A 130 -8.13 -17.23 14.25
C GLY A 130 -9.33 -16.98 13.32
N ALA A 131 -10.47 -16.55 13.87
CA ALA A 131 -11.66 -16.22 13.07
C ALA A 131 -11.39 -15.02 12.14
N VAL A 132 -10.69 -13.99 12.63
CA VAL A 132 -10.31 -12.82 11.81
C VAL A 132 -9.38 -13.24 10.67
N ILE A 133 -8.36 -14.05 10.95
CA ILE A 133 -7.42 -14.52 9.91
C ILE A 133 -8.17 -15.33 8.85
N VAL A 134 -8.95 -16.32 9.26
CA VAL A 134 -9.67 -17.20 8.32
C VAL A 134 -10.62 -16.40 7.41
N SER A 135 -11.38 -15.46 7.97
CA SER A 135 -12.31 -14.62 7.19
C SER A 135 -11.61 -13.72 6.17
N ARG A 136 -10.32 -13.42 6.35
CA ARG A 136 -9.54 -12.52 5.48
C ARG A 136 -8.66 -13.24 4.46
N ILE A 137 -8.55 -14.58 4.53
CA ILE A 137 -7.78 -15.36 3.53
C ILE A 137 -8.27 -15.10 2.10
N PRO A 138 -9.58 -15.14 1.78
CA PRO A 138 -10.05 -14.87 0.41
C PRO A 138 -9.64 -13.48 -0.08
N GLN A 139 -9.74 -12.46 0.77
CA GLN A 139 -9.28 -11.10 0.46
C GLN A 139 -7.78 -11.07 0.12
N ALA A 140 -6.94 -11.71 0.94
CA ALA A 140 -5.50 -11.74 0.73
C ALA A 140 -5.13 -12.39 -0.61
N LEU A 141 -5.80 -13.49 -0.99
CA LEU A 141 -5.60 -14.17 -2.26
C LEU A 141 -6.03 -13.32 -3.46
N ILE A 142 -7.19 -12.69 -3.40
CA ILE A 142 -7.69 -11.79 -4.45
C ILE A 142 -6.73 -10.61 -4.62
N LEU A 143 -6.35 -9.96 -3.52
CA LEU A 143 -5.45 -8.82 -3.57
C LEU A 143 -4.04 -9.21 -4.00
N LEU A 144 -3.54 -10.40 -3.67
CA LEU A 144 -2.28 -10.91 -4.19
C LEU A 144 -2.28 -10.93 -5.72
N ALA A 145 -3.31 -11.52 -6.33
CA ALA A 145 -3.44 -11.61 -7.77
C ALA A 145 -3.60 -10.22 -8.42
N VAL A 146 -4.50 -9.40 -7.90
CA VAL A 146 -4.78 -8.06 -8.43
C VAL A 146 -3.56 -7.15 -8.31
N GLN A 147 -2.91 -7.10 -7.15
CA GLN A 147 -1.73 -6.25 -6.93
C GLN A 147 -0.55 -6.72 -7.78
N PHE A 148 -0.31 -8.02 -7.85
CA PHE A 148 0.78 -8.56 -8.68
C PHE A 148 0.59 -8.20 -10.15
N ALA A 149 -0.60 -8.45 -10.72
CA ALA A 149 -0.91 -8.11 -12.11
C ALA A 149 -0.79 -6.60 -12.38
N THR A 150 -1.38 -5.77 -11.51
CA THR A 150 -1.37 -4.31 -11.65
C THR A 150 0.05 -3.75 -11.55
N ILE A 151 0.84 -4.15 -10.53
CA ILE A 151 2.21 -3.64 -10.35
C ILE A 151 3.12 -4.14 -11.48
N LEU A 152 2.94 -5.36 -11.96
CA LEU A 152 3.69 -5.88 -13.10
C LEU A 152 3.40 -5.08 -14.37
N ALA A 153 2.13 -4.76 -14.65
CA ALA A 153 1.72 -3.91 -15.76
C ALA A 153 2.29 -2.49 -15.63
N LEU A 154 2.15 -1.86 -14.46
CA LEU A 154 2.70 -0.53 -14.18
C LEU A 154 4.22 -0.49 -14.36
N ASN A 155 4.93 -1.51 -13.87
CA ASN A 155 6.39 -1.58 -14.03
C ASN A 155 6.80 -1.68 -15.51
N LYS A 156 6.08 -2.46 -16.32
CA LYS A 156 6.37 -2.61 -17.76
C LYS A 156 5.98 -1.37 -18.56
N LEU A 157 4.78 -0.84 -18.35
CA LEU A 157 4.19 0.21 -19.20
C LEU A 157 4.62 1.63 -18.79
N VAL A 158 4.75 1.89 -17.49
CA VAL A 158 4.98 3.23 -16.95
C VAL A 158 6.40 3.38 -16.44
N VAL A 159 6.79 2.58 -15.45
CA VAL A 159 8.06 2.78 -14.73
C VAL A 159 9.27 2.62 -15.64
N LYS A 160 9.30 1.56 -16.46
CA LYS A 160 10.43 1.34 -17.39
C LYS A 160 10.50 2.39 -18.48
N ARG A 161 9.36 2.88 -18.99
CA ARG A 161 9.32 3.92 -20.02
C ARG A 161 9.79 5.27 -19.47
N LEU A 162 9.25 5.70 -18.32
CA LEU A 162 9.61 6.98 -17.71
C LEU A 162 11.05 6.99 -17.20
N LYS A 163 11.58 5.91 -16.62
CA LYS A 163 12.99 5.81 -16.22
C LYS A 163 13.98 5.83 -17.42
N ARG A 164 13.50 5.57 -18.64
CA ARG A 164 14.32 5.67 -19.87
C ARG A 164 14.37 7.10 -20.40
N ILE A 165 13.39 7.94 -20.06
CA ILE A 165 13.25 9.32 -20.54
C ILE A 165 13.88 10.31 -19.55
N LEU A 166 13.90 9.99 -18.26
CA LEU A 166 14.50 10.79 -17.18
C LEU A 166 15.96 10.44 -16.94
#